data_4a2a7d7c1d36ed3083bcee27bb001200
#
_entry.id   4a2a7d7c1d36ed3083bcee27bb001200
#
_cell.length_a   1.000
_cell.length_b   1.000
_cell.length_c   1.000
_cell.angle_alpha   90.00
_cell.angle_beta   90.00
_cell.angle_gamma   90.00
#
_symmetry.space_group_name_H-M   'P 1'
#
loop_
_entity.id
_entity.type
_entity.pdbx_description
1 polymer ?
#
loop_
_entity_poly.entity_id
_entity_poly.type
_entity_poly.pdbx_seq_one_letter_code
_entity_poly.pdbx_strand_id
1 'polypeptide(L)'
;ELADGSGYIPNNIQEWIWGQWLEFRIHLKEKLHGRRWGLVLNGDLIDGVHHETTQIIHPDAGIHIRTAIEVLDPLAKEAAYTYVVRGTESHVGTSESTIGKVIGAMPVGKEHSAHHWLIDVNGCLVSAKHHIGSTARTWTRATALGASLSNERLEAANGGRRLPNVILRAHRHVPGVYKDPSGL
;
A
#
# COMPACT_ATOMS: atom_id res chain seq x y z
N GLU A 1 22.11 8.69 6.18
CA GLU A 1 23.41 8.26 6.72
C GLU A 1 23.43 6.75 6.84
N LEU A 2 24.47 6.07 6.32
CA LEU A 2 24.60 4.62 6.36
C LEU A 2 25.11 4.15 7.75
N ALA A 3 25.10 2.82 7.98
CA ALA A 3 25.53 2.24 9.26
C ALA A 3 27.00 2.56 9.62
N ASP A 4 27.83 2.84 8.62
CA ASP A 4 29.25 3.25 8.78
C ASP A 4 29.44 4.76 8.89
N GLY A 5 28.34 5.54 8.93
CA GLY A 5 28.37 7.00 8.99
C GLY A 5 28.55 7.70 7.64
N SER A 6 28.67 6.95 6.55
CA SER A 6 28.77 7.53 5.20
C SER A 6 27.40 8.00 4.67
N GLY A 7 27.42 8.81 3.63
CA GLY A 7 26.21 9.19 2.90
C GLY A 7 25.77 8.08 1.94
N TYR A 8 24.48 7.87 1.82
CA TYR A 8 23.92 6.99 0.80
C TYR A 8 23.94 7.67 -0.57
N ILE A 9 24.51 6.98 -1.56
CA ILE A 9 24.50 7.41 -2.95
C ILE A 9 23.59 6.46 -3.73
N PRO A 10 22.44 6.95 -4.25
CA PRO A 10 21.54 6.10 -5.02
C PRO A 10 22.19 5.68 -6.33
N ASN A 11 21.86 4.48 -6.82
CA ASN A 11 22.21 4.06 -8.16
C ASN A 11 21.19 4.60 -9.19
N ASN A 12 21.52 4.49 -10.49
CA ASN A 12 20.69 5.02 -11.58
C ASN A 12 19.24 4.50 -11.54
N ILE A 13 19.01 3.26 -11.10
CA ILE A 13 17.66 2.67 -11.01
C ILE A 13 16.88 3.34 -9.87
N GLN A 14 17.52 3.57 -8.73
CA GLN A 14 16.89 4.24 -7.59
C GLN A 14 16.59 5.71 -7.89
N GLU A 15 17.50 6.40 -8.60
CA GLU A 15 17.25 7.76 -9.09
C GLU A 15 16.08 7.81 -10.06
N TRP A 16 16.00 6.83 -10.97
CA TRP A 16 14.87 6.73 -11.89
C TRP A 16 13.54 6.48 -11.16
N ILE A 17 13.51 5.55 -10.18
CA ILE A 17 12.32 5.28 -9.37
C ILE A 17 11.90 6.55 -8.60
N TRP A 18 12.87 7.27 -8.04
CA TRP A 18 12.59 8.55 -7.36
C TRP A 18 12.01 9.59 -8.31
N GLY A 19 12.54 9.70 -9.52
CA GLY A 19 11.97 10.54 -10.58
C GLY A 19 10.51 10.18 -10.88
N GLN A 20 10.20 8.87 -11.02
CA GLN A 20 8.82 8.41 -11.23
C GLN A 20 7.89 8.75 -10.06
N TRP A 21 8.39 8.71 -8.82
CA TRP A 21 7.63 9.15 -7.65
C TRP A 21 7.30 10.64 -7.71
N LEU A 22 8.24 11.48 -8.08
CA LEU A 22 8.02 12.92 -8.22
C LEU A 22 7.03 13.24 -9.35
N GLU A 23 7.17 12.60 -10.52
CA GLU A 23 6.22 12.71 -11.63
C GLU A 23 4.81 12.26 -11.24
N PHE A 24 4.69 11.16 -10.52
CA PHE A 24 3.41 10.68 -9.98
C PHE A 24 2.74 11.76 -9.12
N ARG A 25 3.48 12.43 -8.22
CA ARG A 25 2.93 13.48 -7.37
C ARG A 25 2.42 14.69 -8.16
N ILE A 26 3.14 15.08 -9.22
CA ILE A 26 2.72 16.15 -10.13
C ILE A 26 1.44 15.74 -10.84
N HIS A 27 1.43 14.56 -11.44
CA HIS A 27 0.27 14.03 -12.16
C HIS A 27 -0.97 13.87 -11.27
N LEU A 28 -0.79 13.44 -10.02
CA LEU A 28 -1.86 13.34 -9.03
C LEU A 28 -2.51 14.71 -8.79
N LYS A 29 -1.73 15.77 -8.59
CA LYS A 29 -2.24 17.15 -8.41
C LYS A 29 -3.05 17.60 -9.62
N GLU A 30 -2.55 17.36 -10.81
CA GLU A 30 -3.26 17.68 -12.06
C GLU A 30 -4.59 16.92 -12.16
N LYS A 31 -4.63 15.63 -11.87
CA LYS A 31 -5.84 14.80 -11.92
C LYS A 31 -6.88 15.16 -10.86
N LEU A 32 -6.42 15.55 -9.70
CA LEU A 32 -7.31 15.91 -8.59
C LEU A 32 -8.05 17.24 -8.82
N HIS A 33 -7.47 18.20 -9.54
CA HIS A 33 -8.06 19.52 -9.78
C HIS A 33 -8.61 20.16 -8.49
N GLY A 34 -7.91 20.05 -7.37
CA GLY A 34 -8.35 20.55 -6.07
C GLY A 34 -9.47 19.75 -5.39
N ARG A 35 -9.89 18.62 -5.95
CA ARG A 35 -10.89 17.75 -5.32
C ARG A 35 -10.37 17.10 -4.05
N ARG A 36 -11.27 16.92 -3.08
CA ARG A 36 -10.98 16.15 -1.87
C ARG A 36 -10.75 14.67 -2.21
N TRP A 37 -9.72 14.06 -1.65
CA TRP A 37 -9.32 12.70 -1.96
C TRP A 37 -8.82 11.96 -0.72
N GLY A 38 -8.77 10.63 -0.81
CA GLY A 38 -8.21 9.75 0.21
C GLY A 38 -7.00 9.00 -0.32
N LEU A 39 -6.02 8.76 0.54
CA LEU A 39 -4.81 7.99 0.28
C LEU A 39 -4.96 6.59 0.89
N VAL A 40 -4.69 5.56 0.11
CA VAL A 40 -4.52 4.20 0.61
C VAL A 40 -3.08 3.76 0.38
N LEU A 41 -2.34 3.61 1.46
CA LEU A 41 -1.00 3.02 1.47
C LEU A 41 -1.16 1.52 1.66
N ASN A 42 -0.94 0.75 0.61
CA ASN A 42 -1.36 -0.65 0.55
C ASN A 42 -0.26 -1.64 0.96
N GLY A 43 0.39 -1.37 2.09
CA GLY A 43 1.36 -2.25 2.75
C GLY A 43 2.77 -2.22 2.17
N ASP A 44 3.68 -2.88 2.87
CA ASP A 44 5.13 -2.94 2.59
C ASP A 44 5.76 -1.55 2.46
N LEU A 45 5.48 -0.67 3.47
CA LEU A 45 5.97 0.70 3.49
C LEU A 45 7.47 0.81 3.82
N ILE A 46 8.06 -0.26 4.28
CA ILE A 46 9.50 -0.41 4.49
C ILE A 46 9.95 -1.76 3.94
N ASP A 47 11.21 -1.85 3.57
CA ASP A 47 11.80 -3.13 3.15
C ASP A 47 12.03 -4.06 4.35
N GLY A 48 12.53 -3.52 5.45
CA GLY A 48 12.86 -4.29 6.64
C GLY A 48 14.06 -5.22 6.44
N VAL A 49 14.36 -6.00 7.47
CA VAL A 49 15.43 -7.03 7.42
C VAL A 49 14.74 -8.39 7.29
N HIS A 50 14.79 -8.96 6.10
CA HIS A 50 14.16 -10.25 5.81
C HIS A 50 15.03 -11.13 4.90
N HIS A 51 14.76 -12.45 4.88
CA HIS A 51 15.45 -13.43 4.04
C HIS A 51 16.98 -13.40 4.16
N GLU A 52 17.51 -13.00 5.32
CA GLU A 52 18.97 -12.86 5.56
C GLU A 52 19.69 -11.98 4.53
N THR A 53 18.94 -11.06 3.88
CA THR A 53 19.52 -10.16 2.89
C THR A 53 20.43 -9.14 3.52
N THR A 54 21.56 -8.89 2.87
CA THR A 54 22.48 -7.79 3.19
C THR A 54 22.28 -6.58 2.28
N GLN A 55 21.37 -6.66 1.32
CA GLN A 55 21.08 -5.59 0.35
C GLN A 55 20.02 -4.63 0.91
N ILE A 56 20.30 -4.08 2.08
CA ILE A 56 19.46 -3.11 2.77
C ILE A 56 20.25 -1.83 3.02
N ILE A 57 19.56 -0.69 3.05
CA ILE A 57 20.20 0.61 3.30
C ILE A 57 20.84 0.64 4.71
N HIS A 58 20.14 0.07 5.69
CA HIS A 58 20.57 0.10 7.08
C HIS A 58 19.92 -1.06 7.86
N PRO A 59 20.61 -1.69 8.82
CA PRO A 59 20.02 -2.76 9.64
C PRO A 59 19.00 -2.26 10.69
N ASP A 60 19.02 -0.98 11.02
CA ASP A 60 18.11 -0.38 12.01
C ASP A 60 16.75 -0.07 11.39
N ALA A 61 15.70 -0.76 11.84
CA ALA A 61 14.33 -0.54 11.42
C ALA A 61 13.85 0.91 11.67
N GLY A 62 14.38 1.59 12.69
CA GLY A 62 14.06 3.00 12.96
C GLY A 62 14.50 3.94 11.82
N ILE A 63 15.59 3.61 11.11
CA ILE A 63 16.02 4.35 9.92
C ILE A 63 15.01 4.15 8.79
N HIS A 64 14.59 2.90 8.53
CA HIS A 64 13.57 2.59 7.52
C HIS A 64 12.25 3.34 7.81
N ILE A 65 11.81 3.33 9.06
CA ILE A 65 10.58 4.04 9.48
C ILE A 65 10.70 5.55 9.23
N ARG A 66 11.82 6.18 9.63
CA ARG A 66 12.03 7.61 9.40
C ARG A 66 12.02 7.95 7.91
N THR A 67 12.73 7.16 7.11
CA THR A 67 12.77 7.36 5.64
C THR A 67 11.37 7.24 5.03
N ALA A 68 10.60 6.22 5.42
CA ALA A 68 9.23 6.06 4.95
C ALA A 68 8.34 7.25 5.33
N ILE A 69 8.47 7.76 6.56
CA ILE A 69 7.74 8.96 7.01
C ILE A 69 8.12 10.18 6.17
N GLU A 70 9.42 10.44 5.94
CA GLU A 70 9.88 11.57 5.13
C GLU A 70 9.32 11.55 3.70
N VAL A 71 9.22 10.36 3.11
CA VAL A 71 8.68 10.19 1.75
C VAL A 71 7.16 10.33 1.71
N LEU A 72 6.44 9.79 2.70
CA LEU A 72 4.98 9.63 2.66
C LEU A 72 4.23 10.80 3.33
N ASP A 73 4.79 11.44 4.35
CA ASP A 73 4.14 12.49 5.12
C ASP A 73 3.68 13.68 4.25
N PRO A 74 4.47 14.18 3.28
CA PRO A 74 4.02 15.26 2.42
C PRO A 74 2.77 14.89 1.60
N LEU A 75 2.66 13.62 1.17
CA LEU A 75 1.50 13.14 0.42
C LEU A 75 0.29 12.94 1.35
N ALA A 76 0.52 12.38 2.54
CA ALA A 76 -0.52 12.16 3.54
C ALA A 76 -1.15 13.47 4.02
N LYS A 77 -0.37 14.54 4.17
CA LYS A 77 -0.85 15.88 4.54
C LYS A 77 -1.74 16.53 3.47
N GLU A 78 -1.56 16.17 2.21
CA GLU A 78 -2.40 16.66 1.11
C GLU A 78 -3.74 15.88 1.02
N ALA A 79 -3.80 14.66 1.55
CA ALA A 79 -4.99 13.82 1.54
C ALA A 79 -5.98 14.21 2.66
N ALA A 80 -7.28 14.10 2.38
CA ALA A 80 -8.30 14.32 3.41
C ALA A 80 -8.37 13.17 4.43
N TYR A 81 -8.01 11.96 3.99
CA TYR A 81 -7.94 10.76 4.81
C TYR A 81 -6.78 9.89 4.31
N THR A 82 -6.04 9.30 5.23
CA THR A 82 -5.00 8.32 4.91
C THR A 82 -5.31 7.00 5.59
N TYR A 83 -5.27 5.91 4.84
CA TYR A 83 -5.48 4.55 5.31
C TYR A 83 -4.20 3.75 5.09
N VAL A 84 -3.73 3.06 6.11
CA VAL A 84 -2.57 2.16 6.00
C VAL A 84 -3.06 0.72 6.10
N VAL A 85 -2.83 -0.05 5.05
CA VAL A 85 -3.02 -1.50 5.04
C VAL A 85 -1.75 -2.15 5.55
N ARG A 86 -1.85 -3.19 6.38
CA ARG A 86 -0.68 -3.96 6.81
C ARG A 86 -0.14 -4.80 5.68
N GLY A 87 1.16 -4.69 5.47
CA GLY A 87 1.91 -5.47 4.51
C GLY A 87 2.31 -6.85 5.00
N THR A 88 3.41 -7.34 4.47
CA THR A 88 3.98 -8.65 4.81
C THR A 88 4.65 -8.58 6.19
N GLU A 89 4.18 -9.38 7.13
CA GLU A 89 4.62 -9.32 8.53
C GLU A 89 6.15 -9.50 8.68
N SER A 90 6.76 -10.35 7.85
CA SER A 90 8.20 -10.56 7.83
C SER A 90 9.01 -9.33 7.44
N HIS A 91 8.43 -8.40 6.69
CA HIS A 91 9.07 -7.15 6.26
C HIS A 91 8.85 -6.03 7.28
N VAL A 92 7.61 -5.83 7.68
CA VAL A 92 7.20 -4.57 8.33
C VAL A 92 6.91 -4.72 9.83
N GLY A 93 6.56 -5.92 10.32
CA GLY A 93 6.16 -6.11 11.71
C GLY A 93 5.10 -5.09 12.15
N THR A 94 5.40 -4.33 13.20
CA THR A 94 4.53 -3.24 13.70
C THR A 94 4.87 -1.86 13.13
N SER A 95 5.86 -1.76 12.26
CA SER A 95 6.38 -0.48 11.74
C SER A 95 5.32 0.36 11.04
N GLU A 96 4.42 -0.28 10.31
CA GLU A 96 3.36 0.43 9.56
C GLU A 96 2.35 1.14 10.46
N SER A 97 2.04 0.59 11.64
CA SER A 97 1.20 1.30 12.60
C SER A 97 1.93 2.53 13.17
N THR A 98 3.23 2.41 13.39
CA THR A 98 4.07 3.54 13.83
C THR A 98 4.14 4.63 12.76
N ILE A 99 4.39 4.26 11.51
CA ILE A 99 4.37 5.18 10.36
C ILE A 99 2.99 5.84 10.26
N GLY A 100 1.93 5.03 10.24
CA GLY A 100 0.55 5.50 10.14
C GLY A 100 0.18 6.52 11.22
N LYS A 101 0.62 6.28 12.47
CA LYS A 101 0.40 7.21 13.58
C LYS A 101 1.06 8.56 13.32
N VAL A 102 2.30 8.57 12.84
CA VAL A 102 3.05 9.81 12.61
C VAL A 102 2.49 10.62 11.45
N ILE A 103 2.12 9.96 10.34
CA ILE A 103 1.55 10.64 9.17
C ILE A 103 0.05 10.94 9.30
N GLY A 104 -0.56 10.68 10.45
CA GLY A 104 -1.98 10.98 10.71
C GLY A 104 -2.97 10.04 10.02
N ALA A 105 -2.61 8.78 9.79
CA ALA A 105 -3.52 7.79 9.22
C ALA A 105 -4.69 7.48 10.15
N MET A 106 -5.80 7.05 9.55
CA MET A 106 -7.03 6.67 10.25
C MET A 106 -6.78 5.59 11.29
N PRO A 107 -7.23 5.77 12.54
CA PRO A 107 -7.04 4.80 13.60
C PRO A 107 -8.00 3.62 13.49
N VAL A 108 -7.54 2.44 13.91
CA VAL A 108 -8.34 1.23 14.15
C VAL A 108 -8.02 0.72 15.55
N GLY A 109 -8.90 0.97 16.49
CA GLY A 109 -8.62 0.71 17.90
C GLY A 109 -7.43 1.54 18.39
N LYS A 110 -6.34 0.86 18.79
CA LYS A 110 -5.10 1.51 19.23
C LYS A 110 -4.04 1.63 18.10
N GLU A 111 -4.33 1.03 16.96
CA GLU A 111 -3.41 0.97 15.81
C GLU A 111 -3.76 2.01 14.75
N HIS A 112 -2.81 2.31 13.88
CA HIS A 112 -2.99 3.19 12.72
C HIS A 112 -2.76 2.45 11.40
N SER A 113 -2.90 1.14 11.43
CA SER A 113 -2.89 0.25 10.27
C SER A 113 -3.84 -0.93 10.49
N ALA A 114 -4.39 -1.49 9.43
CA ALA A 114 -5.26 -2.67 9.48
C ALA A 114 -4.94 -3.65 8.38
N HIS A 115 -5.22 -4.94 8.57
CA HIS A 115 -5.08 -5.95 7.51
C HIS A 115 -6.11 -5.77 6.40
N HIS A 116 -7.25 -5.18 6.72
CA HIS A 116 -8.34 -4.98 5.79
C HIS A 116 -9.06 -3.66 6.09
N TRP A 117 -9.19 -2.84 5.07
CA TRP A 117 -10.04 -1.66 5.09
C TRP A 117 -11.24 -1.83 4.16
N LEU A 118 -12.41 -1.45 4.65
CA LEU A 118 -13.62 -1.24 3.85
C LEU A 118 -13.93 0.26 3.87
N ILE A 119 -13.76 0.91 2.74
CA ILE A 119 -13.82 2.37 2.61
C ILE A 119 -15.00 2.72 1.70
N ASP A 120 -15.98 3.45 2.21
CA ASP A 120 -17.07 3.98 1.39
C ASP A 120 -16.66 5.33 0.79
N VAL A 121 -16.65 5.41 -0.54
CA VAL A 121 -16.36 6.63 -1.28
C VAL A 121 -17.63 6.99 -2.08
N ASN A 122 -18.49 7.80 -1.50
CA ASN A 122 -19.73 8.25 -2.13
C ASN A 122 -20.61 7.10 -2.68
N GLY A 123 -20.76 6.04 -1.89
CA GLY A 123 -21.53 4.87 -2.28
C GLY A 123 -20.72 3.79 -3.00
N CYS A 124 -19.49 4.04 -3.40
CA CYS A 124 -18.57 3.02 -3.91
C CYS A 124 -17.79 2.40 -2.76
N LEU A 125 -18.05 1.12 -2.46
CA LEU A 125 -17.33 0.39 -1.41
C LEU A 125 -16.02 -0.17 -1.96
N VAL A 126 -14.91 0.28 -1.39
CA VAL A 126 -13.54 -0.17 -1.72
C VAL A 126 -13.04 -1.10 -0.64
N SER A 127 -12.62 -2.31 -1.02
CA SER A 127 -11.94 -3.28 -0.13
C SER A 127 -10.45 -3.26 -0.40
N ALA A 128 -9.65 -2.83 0.58
CA ALA A 128 -8.20 -2.78 0.48
C ALA A 128 -7.55 -3.81 1.43
N LYS A 129 -6.79 -4.74 0.85
CA LYS A 129 -5.91 -5.71 1.54
C LYS A 129 -4.58 -5.75 0.81
N HIS A 130 -3.47 -5.97 1.52
CA HIS A 130 -2.15 -6.08 0.90
C HIS A 130 -2.03 -7.37 0.07
N HIS A 131 -2.25 -8.49 0.72
CA HIS A 131 -2.01 -9.80 0.11
C HIS A 131 -3.00 -10.16 -0.99
N ILE A 132 -2.47 -10.83 -2.01
CA ILE A 132 -3.20 -11.48 -3.08
C ILE A 132 -2.55 -12.84 -3.35
N GLY A 133 -3.36 -13.84 -3.67
CA GLY A 133 -2.86 -15.16 -4.04
C GLY A 133 -1.86 -15.11 -5.20
N SER A 134 -0.82 -15.93 -5.12
CA SER A 134 0.18 -16.04 -6.19
C SER A 134 -0.28 -17.00 -7.28
N THR A 135 0.05 -16.68 -8.53
CA THR A 135 -0.04 -17.61 -9.66
C THR A 135 1.32 -17.68 -10.31
N ALA A 136 1.85 -18.87 -10.50
CA ALA A 136 3.18 -19.08 -11.08
C ALA A 136 3.27 -18.71 -12.57
N ARG A 137 2.12 -18.57 -13.26
CA ARG A 137 2.07 -18.39 -14.71
C ARG A 137 1.68 -16.98 -15.09
N THR A 138 2.39 -16.38 -16.04
CA THR A 138 2.19 -15.00 -16.48
C THR A 138 0.78 -14.74 -17.01
N TRP A 139 0.20 -15.70 -17.71
CA TRP A 139 -1.14 -15.57 -18.31
C TRP A 139 -2.30 -15.76 -17.31
N THR A 140 -2.01 -16.21 -16.09
CA THR A 140 -3.01 -16.34 -15.02
C THR A 140 -2.97 -15.19 -14.01
N ARG A 141 -2.27 -14.10 -14.33
CA ARG A 141 -2.14 -12.95 -13.41
C ARG A 141 -3.47 -12.36 -13.00
N ALA A 142 -4.39 -12.21 -13.95
CA ALA A 142 -5.73 -11.70 -13.68
C ALA A 142 -6.61 -12.68 -12.88
N THR A 143 -6.32 -13.98 -12.92
CA THR A 143 -7.08 -15.01 -12.20
C THR A 143 -7.03 -14.78 -10.69
N ALA A 144 -5.87 -14.37 -10.14
CA ALA A 144 -5.74 -14.09 -8.72
C ALA A 144 -6.62 -12.90 -8.29
N LEU A 145 -6.76 -11.88 -9.15
CA LEU A 145 -7.66 -10.75 -8.90
C LEU A 145 -9.12 -11.16 -8.93
N GLY A 146 -9.53 -11.96 -9.93
CA GLY A 146 -10.88 -12.49 -10.03
C GLY A 146 -11.23 -13.38 -8.84
N ALA A 147 -10.33 -14.28 -8.45
CA ALA A 147 -10.52 -15.12 -7.27
C ALA A 147 -10.63 -14.31 -5.98
N SER A 148 -9.78 -13.27 -5.83
CA SER A 148 -9.85 -12.38 -4.67
C SER A 148 -11.17 -11.62 -4.61
N LEU A 149 -11.69 -11.14 -5.75
CA LEU A 149 -12.98 -10.48 -5.82
C LEU A 149 -14.13 -11.45 -5.46
N SER A 150 -14.10 -12.65 -6.01
CA SER A 150 -15.11 -13.68 -5.71
C SER A 150 -15.14 -14.06 -4.23
N ASN A 151 -13.96 -14.23 -3.62
CA ASN A 151 -13.85 -14.53 -2.19
C ASN A 151 -14.38 -13.35 -1.32
N GLU A 152 -14.05 -12.11 -1.65
CA GLU A 152 -14.56 -10.93 -0.94
C GLU A 152 -16.10 -10.86 -1.01
N ARG A 153 -16.67 -11.18 -2.17
CA ARG A 153 -18.12 -11.20 -2.34
C ARG A 153 -18.77 -12.31 -1.54
N LEU A 154 -18.17 -13.50 -1.54
CA LEU A 154 -18.68 -14.61 -0.74
C LEU A 154 -18.61 -14.31 0.76
N GLU A 155 -17.50 -13.78 1.25
CA GLU A 155 -17.35 -13.35 2.64
C GLU A 155 -18.36 -12.26 3.02
N ALA A 156 -18.59 -11.30 2.15
CA ALA A 156 -19.57 -10.23 2.38
C ALA A 156 -21.00 -10.79 2.40
N ALA A 157 -21.35 -11.65 1.46
CA ALA A 157 -22.66 -12.29 1.40
C ALA A 157 -22.95 -13.15 2.64
N ASN A 158 -21.98 -14.02 3.03
CA ASN A 158 -22.11 -14.85 4.22
C ASN A 158 -22.20 -14.04 5.52
N GLY A 159 -21.56 -12.88 5.58
CA GLY A 159 -21.61 -11.95 6.72
C GLY A 159 -22.76 -10.95 6.67
N GLY A 160 -23.67 -11.04 5.71
CA GLY A 160 -24.78 -10.07 5.54
C GLY A 160 -24.29 -8.64 5.31
N ARG A 161 -23.11 -8.46 4.72
CA ARG A 161 -22.47 -7.15 4.47
C ARG A 161 -22.67 -6.73 3.00
N ARG A 162 -22.58 -5.41 2.76
CA ARG A 162 -22.57 -4.88 1.40
C ARG A 162 -21.35 -5.42 0.63
N LEU A 163 -21.55 -5.79 -0.64
CA LEU A 163 -20.52 -6.28 -1.54
C LEU A 163 -19.58 -5.13 -1.94
N PRO A 164 -18.25 -5.34 -1.99
CA PRO A 164 -17.33 -4.33 -2.49
C PRO A 164 -17.50 -4.14 -4.00
N ASN A 165 -17.48 -2.87 -4.42
CA ASN A 165 -17.49 -2.48 -5.83
C ASN A 165 -16.08 -2.53 -6.43
N VAL A 166 -15.06 -2.23 -5.61
CA VAL A 166 -13.64 -2.21 -5.99
C VAL A 166 -12.82 -2.98 -4.97
N ILE A 167 -11.85 -3.75 -5.44
CA ILE A 167 -10.81 -4.35 -4.60
C ILE A 167 -9.45 -3.76 -4.96
N LEU A 168 -8.66 -3.42 -3.96
CA LEU A 168 -7.26 -3.02 -4.09
C LEU A 168 -6.39 -4.08 -3.46
N ARG A 169 -5.40 -4.55 -4.21
CA ARG A 169 -4.42 -5.56 -3.80
C ARG A 169 -3.02 -5.13 -4.21
N ALA A 170 -2.01 -5.55 -3.47
CA ALA A 170 -0.60 -5.27 -3.72
C ALA A 170 0.25 -6.55 -3.66
N HIS A 171 1.42 -6.52 -3.03
CA HIS A 171 2.32 -7.63 -2.75
C HIS A 171 3.08 -8.20 -3.96
N ARG A 172 2.49 -8.24 -5.13
CA ARG A 172 3.08 -8.95 -6.29
C ARG A 172 3.99 -8.12 -7.17
N HIS A 173 4.12 -6.82 -6.93
CA HIS A 173 4.94 -5.86 -7.71
C HIS A 173 4.69 -5.93 -9.22
N VAL A 174 3.52 -6.36 -9.64
CA VAL A 174 3.11 -6.48 -11.04
C VAL A 174 1.75 -5.84 -11.21
N PRO A 175 1.61 -4.86 -12.10
CA PRO A 175 0.32 -4.25 -12.36
C PRO A 175 -0.65 -5.25 -12.96
N GLY A 176 -1.90 -5.18 -12.54
CA GLY A 176 -2.98 -5.99 -13.08
C GLY A 176 -4.33 -5.34 -12.83
N VAL A 177 -5.23 -5.47 -13.78
CA VAL A 177 -6.61 -5.04 -13.68
C VAL A 177 -7.52 -6.21 -14.05
N TYR A 178 -8.52 -6.45 -13.24
CA TYR A 178 -9.60 -7.38 -13.54
C TYR A 178 -10.92 -6.63 -13.50
N LYS A 179 -11.69 -6.74 -14.57
CA LYS A 179 -13.07 -6.24 -14.62
C LYS A 179 -14.01 -7.41 -14.60
N ASP A 180 -14.94 -7.40 -13.65
CA ASP A 180 -15.95 -8.44 -13.59
C ASP A 180 -16.91 -8.31 -14.77
N PRO A 181 -17.06 -9.35 -15.62
CA PRO A 181 -17.97 -9.29 -16.76
C PRO A 181 -19.45 -9.27 -16.37
N SER A 182 -19.79 -9.63 -15.12
CA SER A 182 -21.18 -9.59 -14.65
C SER A 182 -21.70 -8.17 -14.41
N GLY A 183 -20.82 -7.18 -14.36
CA GLY A 183 -21.21 -5.78 -14.15
C GLY A 183 -21.76 -5.46 -12.75
N LEU A 184 -21.62 -6.38 -11.80
CA LEU A 184 -22.07 -6.24 -10.41
C LEU A 184 -21.06 -5.50 -9.56
#